data_8a4d6e8835ea5f526ea6558db975223f
#
_entry.id   8a4d6e8835ea5f526ea6558db975223f
#
_cell.length_a   1.000
_cell.length_b   1.000
_cell.length_c   1.000
_cell.angle_alpha   90.00
_cell.angle_beta   90.00
_cell.angle_gamma   90.00
#
_symmetry.space_group_name_H-M   'P 1'
#
loop_
_entity.id
_entity.type
_entity.pdbx_description
1 polymer ?
#
loop_
_entity_poly.entity_id
_entity_poly.type
_entity_poly.pdbx_seq_one_letter_code
_entity_poly.pdbx_strand_id
1 'polypeptide(L)'
;MGYDTTAYDDVEPRAPGMYFLRDALGCEGLGVTVVEADADWEGMEHDHAEDGQEEVYVLLHGEATLTVDGDSVDLGPGDAVRVDADSTRSLAFSADGSKMVIAGAP
;
A
#
# COMPACT_ATOMS: atom_id res chain seq x y z
N MET A 1 17.23 -15.92 13.56
CA MET A 1 17.96 -14.87 14.25
C MET A 1 17.06 -13.64 14.35
N GLY A 2 17.53 -12.55 14.82
CA GLY A 2 16.71 -11.40 15.15
C GLY A 2 16.15 -10.61 13.97
N TYR A 3 16.57 -10.87 12.72
CA TYR A 3 16.12 -10.05 11.58
C TYR A 3 16.23 -10.80 10.24
N ASP A 4 15.48 -10.31 9.26
CA ASP A 4 15.58 -10.69 7.85
C ASP A 4 15.65 -9.42 7.01
N THR A 5 16.25 -9.50 5.83
CA THR A 5 16.39 -8.36 4.92
C THR A 5 15.97 -8.72 3.50
N THR A 6 15.47 -7.73 2.79
CA THR A 6 15.22 -7.83 1.35
C THR A 6 15.20 -6.43 0.74
N ALA A 7 15.38 -6.33 -0.57
CA ALA A 7 15.04 -5.12 -1.31
C ALA A 7 13.67 -5.34 -1.95
N TYR A 8 12.81 -4.32 -1.94
CA TYR A 8 11.43 -4.51 -2.44
C TYR A 8 11.41 -4.91 -3.92
N ASP A 9 12.33 -4.40 -4.71
CA ASP A 9 12.40 -4.68 -6.15
C ASP A 9 13.05 -6.03 -6.48
N ASP A 10 13.56 -6.75 -5.48
CA ASP A 10 13.99 -8.15 -5.63
C ASP A 10 12.84 -9.13 -5.40
N VAL A 11 11.70 -8.64 -4.90
CA VAL A 11 10.52 -9.46 -4.65
C VAL A 11 9.68 -9.52 -5.92
N GLU A 12 9.16 -10.71 -6.26
CA GLU A 12 8.29 -10.90 -7.41
C GLU A 12 6.97 -10.13 -7.19
N PRO A 13 6.59 -9.18 -8.06
CA PRO A 13 5.33 -8.46 -7.89
C PRO A 13 4.14 -9.39 -8.16
N ARG A 14 3.17 -9.41 -7.24
CA ARG A 14 1.95 -10.23 -7.40
C ARG A 14 0.92 -9.59 -8.33
N ALA A 15 1.02 -8.28 -8.51
CA ALA A 15 0.22 -7.50 -9.43
C ALA A 15 1.12 -6.37 -9.95
N PRO A 16 0.81 -5.77 -11.10
CA PRO A 16 1.65 -4.70 -11.65
C PRO A 16 1.90 -3.59 -10.62
N GLY A 17 3.19 -3.33 -10.34
CA GLY A 17 3.62 -2.28 -9.42
C GLY A 17 3.49 -2.61 -7.94
N MET A 18 3.00 -3.79 -7.56
CA MET A 18 2.76 -4.16 -6.16
C MET A 18 3.73 -5.21 -5.66
N TYR A 19 4.55 -4.83 -4.69
CA TYR A 19 5.58 -5.68 -4.09
C TYR A 19 5.21 -5.97 -2.63
N PHE A 20 4.82 -7.22 -2.36
CA PHE A 20 4.38 -7.64 -1.02
C PHE A 20 5.58 -8.21 -0.26
N LEU A 21 5.94 -7.61 0.86
CA LEU A 21 7.16 -7.94 1.59
C LEU A 21 6.95 -8.90 2.76
N ARG A 22 5.72 -9.17 3.15
CA ARG A 22 5.42 -10.00 4.32
C ARG A 22 6.15 -11.35 4.28
N ASP A 23 5.97 -12.09 3.20
CA ASP A 23 6.54 -13.44 3.08
C ASP A 23 8.06 -13.40 2.93
N ALA A 24 8.57 -12.46 2.14
CA ALA A 24 10.00 -12.31 1.93
C ALA A 24 10.75 -12.00 3.23
N LEU A 25 10.09 -11.29 4.15
CA LEU A 25 10.67 -10.92 5.44
C LEU A 25 10.25 -11.86 6.58
N GLY A 26 9.36 -12.81 6.31
CA GLY A 26 8.87 -13.73 7.35
C GLY A 26 8.03 -13.07 8.43
N CYS A 27 7.31 -11.99 8.10
CA CYS A 27 6.48 -11.30 9.07
C CYS A 27 5.26 -12.14 9.44
N GLU A 28 4.96 -12.24 10.73
CA GLU A 28 3.81 -12.99 11.23
C GLU A 28 2.55 -12.13 11.32
N GLY A 29 2.66 -10.92 11.86
CA GLY A 29 1.52 -10.05 12.09
C GLY A 29 1.46 -8.81 11.22
N LEU A 30 2.58 -8.38 10.67
CA LEU A 30 2.69 -7.14 9.91
C LEU A 30 2.77 -7.42 8.42
N GLY A 31 1.95 -6.74 7.64
CA GLY A 31 2.08 -6.70 6.18
C GLY A 31 2.66 -5.37 5.74
N VAL A 32 3.63 -5.41 4.83
CA VAL A 32 4.20 -4.21 4.22
C VAL A 32 4.19 -4.40 2.71
N THR A 33 3.67 -3.41 2.00
CA THR A 33 3.60 -3.42 0.55
C THR A 33 4.22 -2.14 0.03
N VAL A 34 5.05 -2.26 -1.01
CA VAL A 34 5.52 -1.10 -1.78
C VAL A 34 4.75 -1.10 -3.10
N VAL A 35 4.16 0.03 -3.45
CA VAL A 35 3.49 0.23 -4.73
C VAL A 35 4.28 1.28 -5.49
N GLU A 36 4.75 0.93 -6.68
CA GLU A 36 5.52 1.83 -7.53
C GLU A 36 5.03 1.72 -8.96
N ALA A 37 4.52 2.82 -9.50
CA ALA A 37 3.93 2.83 -10.84
C ALA A 37 3.81 4.26 -11.35
N ASP A 38 3.45 4.38 -12.63
CA ASP A 38 3.25 5.65 -13.29
C ASP A 38 1.80 6.13 -13.18
N ALA A 39 1.53 7.32 -13.72
CA ALA A 39 0.18 7.87 -13.79
C ALA A 39 -0.78 6.87 -14.44
N ASP A 40 -2.04 6.94 -14.07
CA ASP A 40 -3.12 6.06 -14.53
C ASP A 40 -3.10 4.65 -13.94
N TRP A 41 -2.11 4.31 -13.10
CA TRP A 41 -2.16 3.06 -12.35
C TRP A 41 -3.30 3.10 -11.33
N GLU A 42 -4.09 2.04 -11.28
CA GLU A 42 -5.18 1.88 -10.32
C GLU A 42 -5.10 0.51 -9.66
N GLY A 43 -5.25 0.50 -8.33
CA GLY A 43 -5.38 -0.72 -7.56
C GLY A 43 -6.84 -1.17 -7.49
N MET A 44 -7.07 -2.41 -7.09
CA MET A 44 -8.41 -2.96 -6.88
C MET A 44 -9.04 -2.36 -5.63
N GLU A 45 -10.33 -2.07 -5.71
CA GLU A 45 -11.12 -1.70 -4.54
C GLU A 45 -11.24 -2.92 -3.62
N HIS A 46 -10.97 -2.75 -2.33
CA HIS A 46 -11.04 -3.85 -1.36
C HIS A 46 -11.24 -3.33 0.06
N ASP A 47 -11.51 -4.25 0.97
CA ASP A 47 -11.50 -4.00 2.40
C ASP A 47 -10.80 -5.14 3.14
N HIS A 48 -10.63 -5.00 4.43
CA HIS A 48 -10.04 -6.00 5.32
C HIS A 48 -11.00 -6.38 6.45
N ALA A 49 -12.31 -6.35 6.19
CA ALA A 49 -13.32 -6.67 7.20
C ALA A 49 -13.16 -8.09 7.75
N GLU A 50 -12.71 -9.04 6.93
CA GLU A 50 -12.55 -10.43 7.35
C GLU A 50 -11.30 -10.67 8.20
N ASP A 51 -10.18 -10.03 7.87
CA ASP A 51 -8.92 -10.26 8.59
C ASP A 51 -8.59 -9.18 9.62
N GLY A 52 -9.40 -8.13 9.70
CA GLY A 52 -9.28 -7.11 10.72
C GLY A 52 -8.07 -6.20 10.59
N GLN A 53 -7.42 -6.16 9.44
CA GLN A 53 -6.22 -5.34 9.27
C GLN A 53 -6.55 -3.86 9.07
N GLU A 54 -6.08 -3.02 9.99
CA GLU A 54 -5.99 -1.59 9.70
C GLU A 54 -4.73 -1.36 8.86
N GLU A 55 -4.75 -0.34 8.02
CA GLU A 55 -3.62 -0.02 7.16
C GLU A 55 -3.26 1.46 7.24
N VAL A 56 -1.97 1.74 7.08
CA VAL A 56 -1.46 3.10 6.91
C VAL A 56 -0.81 3.18 5.54
N TYR A 57 -1.22 4.18 4.77
CA TYR A 57 -0.70 4.49 3.44
C TYR A 57 0.19 5.72 3.57
N VAL A 58 1.43 5.62 3.12
CA VAL A 58 2.37 6.75 3.13
C VAL A 58 2.87 6.98 1.71
N LEU A 59 2.58 8.14 1.13
CA LEU A 59 3.09 8.48 -0.20
C LEU A 59 4.51 9.04 -0.06
N LEU A 60 5.47 8.44 -0.77
CA LEU A 60 6.87 8.88 -0.74
C LEU A 60 7.20 9.78 -1.91
N HIS A 61 6.68 9.48 -3.11
CA HIS A 61 6.93 10.24 -4.33
C HIS A 61 5.67 10.27 -5.17
N GLY A 62 5.51 11.31 -5.97
CA GLY A 62 4.44 11.42 -6.94
C GLY A 62 3.16 12.02 -6.36
N GLU A 63 2.03 11.57 -6.90
CA GLU A 63 0.71 12.00 -6.48
C GLU A 63 -0.26 10.83 -6.51
N ALA A 64 -1.12 10.76 -5.51
CA ALA A 64 -2.09 9.68 -5.40
C ALA A 64 -3.43 10.19 -4.89
N THR A 65 -4.48 9.46 -5.21
CA THR A 65 -5.80 9.62 -4.60
C THR A 65 -6.19 8.29 -3.95
N LEU A 66 -6.51 8.34 -2.68
CA LEU A 66 -7.06 7.21 -1.95
C LEU A 66 -8.55 7.46 -1.73
N THR A 67 -9.39 6.60 -2.26
CA THR A 67 -10.83 6.70 -2.07
C THR A 67 -11.23 5.75 -0.94
N VAL A 68 -11.83 6.28 0.12
CA VAL A 68 -12.23 5.52 1.31
C VAL A 68 -13.71 5.74 1.55
N ASP A 69 -14.50 4.67 1.45
CA ASP A 69 -15.96 4.71 1.62
C ASP A 69 -16.63 5.82 0.78
N GLY A 70 -16.12 6.03 -0.44
CA GLY A 70 -16.64 7.03 -1.37
C GLY A 70 -16.02 8.42 -1.22
N ASP A 71 -15.23 8.68 -0.18
CA ASP A 71 -14.53 9.95 0.00
C ASP A 71 -13.16 9.91 -0.65
N SER A 72 -12.83 10.90 -1.45
CA SER A 72 -11.53 11.01 -2.09
C SER A 72 -10.56 11.80 -1.22
N VAL A 73 -9.40 11.22 -0.96
CA VAL A 73 -8.30 11.85 -0.22
C VAL A 73 -7.11 12.01 -1.17
N ASP A 74 -6.73 13.24 -1.48
CA ASP A 74 -5.57 13.52 -2.32
C ASP A 74 -4.30 13.54 -1.47
N LEU A 75 -3.26 12.86 -1.95
CA LEU A 75 -2.01 12.71 -1.23
C LEU A 75 -0.85 13.26 -2.05
N GLY A 76 -0.02 14.06 -1.40
CA GLY A 76 1.29 14.46 -1.89
C GLY A 76 2.40 13.77 -1.09
N PRO A 77 3.68 13.94 -1.52
CA PRO A 77 4.81 13.30 -0.84
C PRO A 77 4.87 13.62 0.64
N GLY A 78 4.97 12.58 1.46
CA GLY A 78 5.01 12.69 2.91
C GLY A 78 3.66 12.57 3.60
N ASP A 79 2.55 12.63 2.84
CA ASP A 79 1.22 12.46 3.44
C ASP A 79 0.96 11.02 3.82
N ALA A 80 0.25 10.83 4.93
CA ALA A 80 -0.11 9.50 5.43
C ALA A 80 -1.59 9.46 5.80
N VAL A 81 -2.22 8.31 5.52
CA VAL A 81 -3.64 8.07 5.85
C VAL A 81 -3.76 6.72 6.53
N ARG A 82 -4.46 6.67 7.66
CA ARG A 82 -4.86 5.41 8.29
C ARG A 82 -6.27 5.05 7.81
N VAL A 83 -6.46 3.81 7.43
CA VAL A 83 -7.76 3.29 6.96
C VAL A 83 -8.21 2.17 7.88
N ASP A 84 -9.44 2.24 8.36
CA ASP A 84 -10.05 1.20 9.18
C ASP A 84 -10.18 -0.11 8.38
N ALA A 85 -10.12 -1.23 9.09
CA ALA A 85 -10.17 -2.55 8.44
C ALA A 85 -11.44 -2.76 7.61
N ASP A 86 -12.58 -2.30 8.09
CA ASP A 86 -13.87 -2.52 7.43
C ASP A 86 -14.25 -1.43 6.41
N SER A 87 -13.43 -0.41 6.24
CA SER A 87 -13.65 0.61 5.20
C SER A 87 -13.22 0.10 3.84
N THR A 88 -14.03 0.34 2.81
CA THR A 88 -13.67 0.03 1.43
C THR A 88 -12.73 1.10 0.90
N ARG A 89 -11.62 0.69 0.29
CA ARG A 89 -10.64 1.64 -0.24
C ARG A 89 -10.15 1.23 -1.61
N SER A 90 -9.71 2.23 -2.36
CA SER A 90 -8.98 2.03 -3.62
C SER A 90 -7.94 3.13 -3.80
N LEU A 91 -6.83 2.78 -4.42
CA LEU A 91 -5.68 3.67 -4.62
C LEU A 91 -5.46 3.89 -6.10
N ALA A 92 -5.20 5.13 -6.50
CA ALA A 92 -4.82 5.47 -7.87
C ALA A 92 -3.67 6.48 -7.85
N PHE A 93 -2.77 6.37 -8.81
CA PHE A 93 -1.70 7.34 -9.00
C PHE A 93 -2.06 8.31 -10.13
N SER A 94 -1.70 9.58 -9.96
CA SER A 94 -1.93 10.63 -10.94
C SER A 94 -0.65 11.28 -11.46
N ALA A 95 0.51 10.79 -11.04
CA ALA A 95 1.81 11.23 -11.53
C ALA A 95 2.72 10.05 -11.81
N ASP A 96 3.61 10.18 -12.79
CA ASP A 96 4.61 9.16 -13.08
C ASP A 96 5.62 9.05 -11.94
N GLY A 97 6.17 7.85 -11.75
CA GLY A 97 7.16 7.60 -10.71
C GLY A 97 6.60 7.69 -9.29
N SER A 98 5.31 7.47 -9.12
CA SER A 98 4.69 7.48 -7.80
C SER A 98 5.10 6.25 -7.00
N LYS A 99 5.33 6.44 -5.69
CA LYS A 99 5.74 5.38 -4.78
C LYS A 99 4.99 5.52 -3.45
N MET A 100 4.35 4.44 -3.04
CA MET A 100 3.57 4.35 -1.82
C MET A 100 4.08 3.20 -0.97
N VAL A 101 4.12 3.39 0.35
CA VAL A 101 4.32 2.29 1.30
C VAL A 101 3.02 2.09 2.06
N ILE A 102 2.58 0.84 2.15
CA ILE A 102 1.38 0.45 2.88
C ILE A 102 1.79 -0.53 3.97
N ALA A 103 1.44 -0.21 5.21
CA ALA A 103 1.69 -1.10 6.34
C ALA A 103 0.36 -1.46 6.98
N GLY A 104 0.16 -2.74 7.27
CA GLY A 104 -1.09 -3.22 7.84
C GLY A 104 -0.87 -4.31 8.87
N ALA A 105 -1.74 -4.33 9.88
CA ALA A 105 -1.77 -5.36 10.92
C ALA A 105 -3.15 -5.41 11.57
N PRO A 106 -3.56 -6.59 12.06
CA PRO A 106 -4.81 -6.75 12.79
C PRO A 106 -4.84 -5.97 14.09
#